data_2d79e8d63fe40e1792c58b59e8cb349c
#
_entry.id   2d79e8d63fe40e1792c58b59e8cb349c
#
_cell.length_a   1.000
_cell.length_b   1.000
_cell.length_c   1.000
_cell.angle_alpha   90.00
_cell.angle_beta   90.00
_cell.angle_gamma   90.00
#
_symmetry.space_group_name_H-M   'P 1'
#
loop_
_entity.id
_entity.type
_entity.pdbx_description
1 polymer ?
#
loop_
_entity_poly.entity_id
_entity_poly.type
_entity_poly.pdbx_seq_one_letter_code
_entity_poly.pdbx_strand_id
1 'polypeptide(L)'
;IAEGVDQTRGWFYTLHALSTMIFDSVAYRTVISNGLVLDKNGMKMSKRLGNAVDPFGAIEQFGADPLRWYMITNSAPWDNLKFDIEGVKEVTRTFFGKLAQTYSFLAMYANVDGWHYEEEEIPLNERPEMDRWLLSCLNSLIKEVKQCYEEYEPTKAGRLIQAFTVDQVSNWFVRLSKKRFWGNAMSADKQSAYQTLYTCLETIAKLMSPIAPFYADQLYRDLAGGESVHLSQWPAANDGCINAELERSMAL
;
A
#
# COMPACT_ATOMS: atom_id res chain seq x y z
N ILE A 1 7.84 11.53 -16.91
CA ILE A 1 6.54 11.89 -17.50
C ILE A 1 5.71 10.62 -17.71
N ALA A 2 4.40 10.66 -17.42
CA ALA A 2 3.51 9.53 -17.56
C ALA A 2 2.19 9.99 -18.21
N GLU A 3 1.82 9.37 -19.33
CA GLU A 3 0.59 9.67 -20.08
C GLU A 3 0.21 8.45 -20.96
N GLY A 4 -0.94 8.51 -21.62
CA GLY A 4 -1.37 7.49 -22.56
C GLY A 4 -0.45 7.36 -23.79
N VAL A 5 -0.46 6.19 -24.41
CA VAL A 5 0.38 5.86 -25.58
C VAL A 5 0.13 6.78 -26.78
N ASP A 6 -1.07 7.38 -26.90
CA ASP A 6 -1.41 8.35 -27.93
C ASP A 6 -0.55 9.64 -27.87
N GLN A 7 0.00 9.96 -26.70
CA GLN A 7 0.86 11.14 -26.49
C GLN A 7 2.26 11.02 -27.13
N THR A 8 2.60 9.88 -27.70
CA THR A 8 3.77 9.71 -28.56
C THR A 8 3.70 10.60 -29.82
N ARG A 9 2.47 10.99 -30.25
CA ARG A 9 2.22 11.94 -31.33
C ARG A 9 1.64 13.28 -30.84
N GLY A 10 1.67 13.54 -29.53
CA GLY A 10 1.13 14.73 -28.88
C GLY A 10 2.11 15.31 -27.89
N TRP A 11 1.79 15.18 -26.60
CA TRP A 11 2.52 15.81 -25.49
C TRP A 11 3.99 15.38 -25.40
N PHE A 12 4.29 14.09 -25.49
CA PHE A 12 5.66 13.59 -25.45
C PHE A 12 6.51 14.17 -26.59
N TYR A 13 5.99 14.10 -27.82
CA TYR A 13 6.67 14.62 -28.99
C TYR A 13 6.90 16.12 -28.90
N THR A 14 5.84 16.88 -28.58
CA THR A 14 5.90 18.36 -28.55
C THR A 14 6.88 18.86 -27.50
N LEU A 15 6.82 18.33 -26.27
CA LEU A 15 7.77 18.70 -25.21
C LEU A 15 9.21 18.40 -25.59
N HIS A 16 9.45 17.22 -26.15
CA HIS A 16 10.79 16.80 -26.52
C HIS A 16 11.36 17.65 -27.66
N ALA A 17 10.54 17.93 -28.69
CA ALA A 17 10.93 18.78 -29.81
C ALA A 17 11.28 20.20 -29.35
N LEU A 18 10.44 20.82 -28.52
CA LEU A 18 10.69 22.15 -27.97
C LEU A 18 11.97 22.21 -27.12
N SER A 19 12.15 21.23 -26.24
CA SER A 19 13.33 21.18 -25.37
C SER A 19 14.63 21.02 -26.18
N THR A 20 14.61 20.15 -27.19
CA THR A 20 15.78 19.94 -28.07
C THR A 20 16.10 21.20 -28.88
N MET A 21 15.08 21.87 -29.45
CA MET A 21 15.30 23.08 -30.25
C MET A 21 15.78 24.28 -29.41
N ILE A 22 15.33 24.42 -28.18
CA ILE A 22 15.62 25.60 -27.34
C ILE A 22 16.84 25.38 -26.45
N PHE A 23 16.98 24.18 -25.88
CA PHE A 23 17.94 23.88 -24.82
C PHE A 23 19.00 22.84 -25.23
N ASP A 24 18.91 22.30 -26.44
CA ASP A 24 19.76 21.19 -26.91
C ASP A 24 19.82 20.02 -25.90
N SER A 25 18.69 19.72 -25.31
CA SER A 25 18.57 18.75 -24.22
C SER A 25 17.24 17.99 -24.27
N VAL A 26 17.18 16.83 -23.58
CA VAL A 26 15.95 16.07 -23.42
C VAL A 26 14.97 16.78 -22.49
N ALA A 27 13.67 16.70 -22.76
CA ALA A 27 12.64 17.29 -21.92
C ALA A 27 12.40 16.49 -20.62
N TYR A 28 12.69 15.18 -20.64
CA TYR A 28 12.45 14.25 -19.54
C TYR A 28 13.41 13.06 -19.63
N ARG A 29 13.72 12.47 -18.49
CA ARG A 29 14.64 11.33 -18.40
C ARG A 29 13.93 9.98 -18.48
N THR A 30 12.69 9.92 -17.99
CA THR A 30 11.89 8.70 -17.93
C THR A 30 10.50 8.95 -18.51
N VAL A 31 10.01 8.00 -19.30
CA VAL A 31 8.67 8.00 -19.88
C VAL A 31 7.93 6.74 -19.46
N ILE A 32 6.75 6.92 -18.91
CA ILE A 32 5.79 5.83 -18.71
C ILE A 32 4.66 6.04 -19.71
N SER A 33 4.59 5.16 -20.69
CA SER A 33 3.54 5.18 -21.71
C SER A 33 2.44 4.23 -21.29
N ASN A 34 1.34 4.80 -20.76
CA ASN A 34 0.23 3.99 -20.24
C ASN A 34 -0.53 3.29 -21.37
N GLY A 35 -0.88 2.02 -21.13
CA GLY A 35 -1.76 1.24 -21.95
C GLY A 35 -3.21 1.76 -21.94
N LEU A 36 -4.06 1.12 -22.74
CA LEU A 36 -5.47 1.48 -22.82
C LEU A 36 -6.29 0.81 -21.70
N VAL A 37 -7.31 1.52 -21.20
CA VAL A 37 -8.34 0.92 -20.36
C VAL A 37 -9.42 0.34 -21.27
N LEU A 38 -9.57 -0.98 -21.24
CA LEU A 38 -10.51 -1.77 -22.02
C LEU A 38 -11.65 -2.23 -21.12
N ASP A 39 -12.77 -2.63 -21.70
CA ASP A 39 -13.83 -3.31 -20.95
C ASP A 39 -13.39 -4.71 -20.49
N LYS A 40 -14.21 -5.38 -19.68
CA LYS A 40 -13.92 -6.74 -19.17
C LYS A 40 -13.65 -7.79 -20.24
N ASN A 41 -14.16 -7.56 -21.46
CA ASN A 41 -13.98 -8.44 -22.60
C ASN A 41 -12.73 -8.09 -23.45
N GLY A 42 -12.02 -7.00 -23.07
CA GLY A 42 -10.86 -6.51 -23.82
C GLY A 42 -11.20 -5.63 -25.02
N MET A 43 -12.42 -5.13 -25.10
CA MET A 43 -12.85 -4.20 -26.16
C MET A 43 -12.63 -2.76 -25.72
N LYS A 44 -12.28 -1.89 -26.68
CA LYS A 44 -12.13 -0.46 -26.42
C LYS A 44 -13.45 0.13 -25.92
N MET A 45 -13.40 0.81 -24.79
CA MET A 45 -14.57 1.49 -24.23
C MET A 45 -15.05 2.62 -25.15
N SER A 46 -16.34 2.72 -25.34
CA SER A 46 -16.98 3.74 -26.16
C SER A 46 -18.39 4.05 -25.65
N LYS A 47 -18.73 5.32 -25.53
CA LYS A 47 -20.09 5.75 -25.18
C LYS A 47 -21.12 5.21 -26.17
N ARG A 48 -20.73 5.10 -27.46
CA ARG A 48 -21.61 4.58 -28.52
C ARG A 48 -21.97 3.10 -28.34
N LEU A 49 -21.04 2.30 -27.81
CA LEU A 49 -21.23 0.88 -27.55
C LEU A 49 -21.87 0.61 -26.19
N GLY A 50 -22.03 1.62 -25.34
CA GLY A 50 -22.58 1.45 -24.00
C GLY A 50 -21.73 0.63 -23.05
N ASN A 51 -20.45 0.39 -23.39
CA ASN A 51 -19.51 -0.39 -22.59
C ASN A 51 -18.52 0.49 -21.79
N ALA A 52 -18.71 1.81 -21.80
CA ALA A 52 -17.92 2.73 -21.00
C ALA A 52 -18.42 2.71 -19.55
N VAL A 53 -17.50 2.52 -18.61
CA VAL A 53 -17.79 2.64 -17.18
C VAL A 53 -17.73 4.12 -16.79
N ASP A 54 -18.71 4.57 -16.02
CA ASP A 54 -18.68 5.90 -15.42
C ASP A 54 -17.74 5.89 -14.20
N PRO A 55 -16.60 6.60 -14.26
CA PRO A 55 -15.66 6.62 -13.17
C PRO A 55 -16.21 7.31 -11.91
N PHE A 56 -17.09 8.29 -12.05
CA PHE A 56 -17.68 8.98 -10.91
C PHE A 56 -18.68 8.08 -10.17
N GLY A 57 -19.50 7.31 -10.87
CA GLY A 57 -20.37 6.31 -10.26
C GLY A 57 -19.57 5.22 -9.54
N ALA A 58 -18.42 4.81 -10.07
CA ALA A 58 -17.53 3.87 -9.39
C ALA A 58 -16.90 4.49 -8.12
N ILE A 59 -16.50 5.77 -8.16
CA ILE A 59 -15.96 6.50 -7.00
C ILE A 59 -17.03 6.68 -5.93
N GLU A 60 -18.26 7.03 -6.29
CA GLU A 60 -19.37 7.16 -5.34
C GLU A 60 -19.68 5.83 -4.63
N GLN A 61 -19.59 4.72 -5.34
CA GLN A 61 -19.93 3.41 -4.81
C GLN A 61 -18.82 2.80 -3.95
N PHE A 62 -17.55 2.91 -4.36
CA PHE A 62 -16.43 2.19 -3.75
C PHE A 62 -15.39 3.10 -3.10
N GLY A 63 -15.43 4.40 -3.36
CA GLY A 63 -14.37 5.34 -3.01
C GLY A 63 -13.27 5.44 -4.08
N ALA A 64 -12.49 6.52 -4.03
CA ALA A 64 -11.43 6.77 -5.00
C ALA A 64 -10.25 5.80 -4.84
N ASP A 65 -9.85 5.48 -3.61
CA ASP A 65 -8.66 4.67 -3.34
C ASP A 65 -8.80 3.20 -3.76
N PRO A 66 -9.92 2.51 -3.54
CA PRO A 66 -10.11 1.17 -4.10
C PRO A 66 -10.05 1.13 -5.62
N LEU A 67 -10.60 2.14 -6.30
CA LEU A 67 -10.51 2.25 -7.75
C LEU A 67 -9.06 2.46 -8.20
N ARG A 68 -8.34 3.41 -7.58
CA ARG A 68 -6.92 3.67 -7.86
C ARG A 68 -6.06 2.42 -7.62
N TRP A 69 -6.28 1.76 -6.47
CA TRP A 69 -5.55 0.55 -6.11
C TRP A 69 -5.77 -0.57 -7.12
N TYR A 70 -7.03 -0.83 -7.50
CA TYR A 70 -7.37 -1.81 -8.52
C TYR A 70 -6.67 -1.50 -9.85
N MET A 71 -6.74 -0.26 -10.33
CA MET A 71 -6.14 0.11 -11.62
C MET A 71 -4.61 -0.05 -11.63
N ILE A 72 -3.94 0.26 -10.52
CA ILE A 72 -2.48 0.17 -10.43
C ILE A 72 -2.02 -1.28 -10.20
N THR A 73 -2.75 -2.06 -9.41
CA THR A 73 -2.30 -3.42 -9.02
C THR A 73 -2.77 -4.51 -9.97
N ASN A 74 -3.80 -4.26 -10.79
CA ASN A 74 -4.36 -5.26 -11.70
C ASN A 74 -3.44 -5.56 -12.89
N SER A 75 -2.85 -4.53 -13.50
CA SER A 75 -1.88 -4.67 -14.60
C SER A 75 -0.78 -3.62 -14.52
N ALA A 76 0.38 -3.89 -15.13
CA ALA A 76 1.44 -2.89 -15.24
C ALA A 76 0.93 -1.65 -16.01
N PRO A 77 1.41 -0.42 -15.70
CA PRO A 77 0.92 0.80 -16.32
C PRO A 77 0.99 0.81 -17.85
N TRP A 78 1.99 0.17 -18.42
CA TRP A 78 2.21 0.08 -19.89
C TRP A 78 1.40 -1.02 -20.58
N ASP A 79 0.75 -1.91 -19.81
CA ASP A 79 -0.14 -2.93 -20.34
C ASP A 79 -1.59 -2.43 -20.46
N ASN A 80 -2.34 -3.03 -21.36
CA ASN A 80 -3.76 -2.75 -21.44
C ASN A 80 -4.50 -3.31 -20.22
N LEU A 81 -5.23 -2.47 -19.52
CA LEU A 81 -6.05 -2.83 -18.37
C LEU A 81 -7.44 -3.29 -18.83
N LYS A 82 -7.82 -4.54 -18.55
CA LYS A 82 -9.21 -4.97 -18.65
C LYS A 82 -9.93 -4.56 -17.37
N PHE A 83 -10.77 -3.53 -17.48
CA PHE A 83 -11.49 -3.00 -16.34
C PHE A 83 -12.75 -3.83 -16.05
N ASP A 84 -12.86 -4.30 -14.81
CA ASP A 84 -14.03 -4.97 -14.27
C ASP A 84 -14.39 -4.38 -12.90
N ILE A 85 -15.63 -3.91 -12.76
CA ILE A 85 -16.13 -3.33 -11.50
C ILE A 85 -16.14 -4.34 -10.35
N GLU A 86 -16.30 -5.64 -10.65
CA GLU A 86 -16.22 -6.68 -9.63
C GLU A 86 -14.79 -6.81 -9.07
N GLY A 87 -13.76 -6.50 -9.86
CA GLY A 87 -12.38 -6.42 -9.38
C GLY A 87 -12.17 -5.27 -8.39
N VAL A 88 -12.80 -4.11 -8.60
CA VAL A 88 -12.77 -3.00 -7.63
C VAL A 88 -13.45 -3.42 -6.32
N LYS A 89 -14.61 -4.06 -6.41
CA LYS A 89 -15.34 -4.59 -5.25
C LYS A 89 -14.53 -5.63 -4.47
N GLU A 90 -13.83 -6.50 -5.19
CA GLU A 90 -12.94 -7.50 -4.58
C GLU A 90 -11.79 -6.84 -3.80
N VAL A 91 -11.10 -5.87 -4.38
CA VAL A 91 -10.05 -5.08 -3.71
C VAL A 91 -10.59 -4.37 -2.48
N THR A 92 -11.79 -3.76 -2.58
CA THR A 92 -12.44 -3.09 -1.44
C THR A 92 -12.64 -4.08 -0.28
N ARG A 93 -13.11 -5.29 -0.59
CA ARG A 93 -13.41 -6.32 0.41
C ARG A 93 -12.15 -6.97 0.99
N THR A 94 -11.21 -7.36 0.13
CA THR A 94 -10.08 -8.22 0.52
C THR A 94 -8.88 -7.45 1.03
N PHE A 95 -8.61 -6.25 0.53
CA PHE A 95 -7.51 -5.42 0.98
C PHE A 95 -7.96 -4.34 1.96
N PHE A 96 -8.75 -3.37 1.50
CA PHE A 96 -9.18 -2.26 2.38
C PHE A 96 -10.03 -2.74 3.56
N GLY A 97 -10.92 -3.71 3.33
CA GLY A 97 -11.71 -4.31 4.41
C GLY A 97 -10.84 -5.02 5.46
N LYS A 98 -9.81 -5.75 5.04
CA LYS A 98 -8.85 -6.39 5.96
C LYS A 98 -8.02 -5.38 6.73
N LEU A 99 -7.53 -4.34 6.05
CA LEU A 99 -6.77 -3.26 6.68
C LEU A 99 -7.61 -2.51 7.71
N ALA A 100 -8.86 -2.15 7.36
CA ALA A 100 -9.82 -1.53 8.27
C ALA A 100 -10.13 -2.40 9.48
N GLN A 101 -10.34 -3.71 9.29
CA GLN A 101 -10.58 -4.66 10.39
C GLN A 101 -9.35 -4.78 11.31
N THR A 102 -8.13 -4.75 10.74
CA THR A 102 -6.88 -4.81 11.50
C THR A 102 -6.68 -3.55 12.33
N TYR A 103 -6.93 -2.37 11.75
CA TYR A 103 -6.91 -1.11 12.48
C TYR A 103 -7.97 -1.08 13.58
N SER A 104 -9.22 -1.45 13.26
CA SER A 104 -10.31 -1.49 14.25
C SER A 104 -10.01 -2.45 15.41
N PHE A 105 -9.34 -3.57 15.14
CA PHE A 105 -8.88 -4.48 16.18
C PHE A 105 -7.86 -3.79 17.11
N LEU A 106 -6.83 -3.15 16.58
CA LEU A 106 -5.86 -2.40 17.38
C LEU A 106 -6.55 -1.31 18.20
N ALA A 107 -7.33 -0.45 17.56
CA ALA A 107 -7.98 0.70 18.19
C ALA A 107 -8.96 0.27 19.31
N MET A 108 -9.74 -0.81 19.09
CA MET A 108 -10.67 -1.33 20.09
C MET A 108 -9.95 -1.75 21.37
N TYR A 109 -8.90 -2.55 21.25
CA TYR A 109 -8.17 -3.02 22.43
C TYR A 109 -7.32 -1.92 23.06
N ALA A 110 -6.68 -1.07 22.27
CA ALA A 110 -5.95 0.09 22.78
C ALA A 110 -6.84 0.99 23.64
N ASN A 111 -8.06 1.28 23.17
CA ASN A 111 -9.03 2.09 23.94
C ASN A 111 -9.49 1.39 25.23
N VAL A 112 -9.72 0.09 25.21
CA VAL A 112 -10.11 -0.68 26.41
C VAL A 112 -8.99 -0.71 27.45
N ASP A 113 -7.75 -0.87 26.99
CA ASP A 113 -6.56 -0.95 27.86
C ASP A 113 -6.00 0.43 28.24
N GLY A 114 -6.48 1.52 27.63
CA GLY A 114 -5.88 2.85 27.77
C GLY A 114 -4.45 2.94 27.22
N TRP A 115 -4.14 2.10 26.21
CA TRP A 115 -2.81 2.05 25.64
C TRP A 115 -2.61 3.19 24.62
N HIS A 116 -1.44 3.83 24.72
CA HIS A 116 -0.96 4.82 23.76
C HIS A 116 0.42 4.39 23.29
N TYR A 117 0.76 4.71 22.01
CA TYR A 117 2.10 4.47 21.53
C TYR A 117 3.09 5.39 22.26
N GLU A 118 4.09 4.80 22.88
CA GLU A 118 5.18 5.48 23.57
C GLU A 118 6.49 5.26 22.78
N GLU A 119 7.38 6.26 22.83
CA GLU A 119 8.66 6.21 22.12
C GLU A 119 9.59 5.13 22.66
N GLU A 120 9.45 4.76 23.95
CA GLU A 120 10.25 3.67 24.56
C GLU A 120 9.75 2.31 24.07
N GLU A 121 10.40 1.83 23.02
CA GLU A 121 10.08 0.54 22.42
C GLU A 121 10.77 -0.61 23.17
N ILE A 122 10.08 -1.76 23.27
CA ILE A 122 10.70 -3.01 23.72
C ILE A 122 11.80 -3.38 22.70
N PRO A 123 13.04 -3.62 23.16
CA PRO A 123 14.14 -4.02 22.29
C PRO A 123 13.81 -5.26 21.46
N LEU A 124 14.28 -5.31 20.22
CA LEU A 124 13.96 -6.39 19.27
C LEU A 124 14.27 -7.79 19.84
N ASN A 125 15.39 -7.94 20.53
CA ASN A 125 15.84 -9.20 21.13
C ASN A 125 14.98 -9.67 22.33
N GLU A 126 14.19 -8.77 22.91
CA GLU A 126 13.27 -9.06 24.01
C GLU A 126 11.86 -9.35 23.52
N ARG A 127 11.57 -9.07 22.23
CA ARG A 127 10.26 -9.35 21.63
C ARG A 127 10.08 -10.85 21.36
N PRO A 128 8.83 -11.36 21.47
CA PRO A 128 8.51 -12.72 21.02
C PRO A 128 8.88 -12.97 19.56
N GLU A 129 9.11 -14.24 19.22
CA GLU A 129 9.53 -14.64 17.87
C GLU A 129 8.57 -14.18 16.77
N MET A 130 7.27 -14.25 17.03
CA MET A 130 6.22 -13.78 16.11
C MET A 130 6.37 -12.28 15.79
N ASP A 131 6.68 -11.46 16.79
CA ASP A 131 6.85 -10.01 16.62
C ASP A 131 8.14 -9.71 15.85
N ARG A 132 9.23 -10.42 16.18
CA ARG A 132 10.50 -10.32 15.46
C ARG A 132 10.37 -10.71 13.99
N TRP A 133 9.64 -11.80 13.74
CA TRP A 133 9.32 -12.22 12.38
C TRP A 133 8.56 -11.16 11.60
N LEU A 134 7.48 -10.62 12.15
CA LEU A 134 6.66 -9.62 11.45
C LEU A 134 7.45 -8.34 11.20
N LEU A 135 8.25 -7.89 12.17
CA LEU A 135 9.13 -6.71 12.00
C LEU A 135 10.24 -6.96 10.99
N SER A 136 10.76 -8.19 10.88
CA SER A 136 11.70 -8.57 9.82
C SER A 136 11.04 -8.46 8.45
N CYS A 137 9.87 -9.08 8.26
CA CYS A 137 9.11 -8.99 7.03
C CYS A 137 8.75 -7.54 6.65
N LEU A 138 8.42 -6.71 7.65
CA LEU A 138 8.14 -5.28 7.43
C LEU A 138 9.36 -4.54 6.88
N ASN A 139 10.55 -4.79 7.45
CA ASN A 139 11.77 -4.12 7.01
C ASN A 139 12.23 -4.62 5.63
N SER A 140 12.03 -5.89 5.31
CA SER A 140 12.20 -6.44 3.96
C SER A 140 11.23 -5.77 2.97
N LEU A 141 9.96 -5.64 3.34
CA LEU A 141 8.94 -4.94 2.53
C LEU A 141 9.32 -3.48 2.24
N ILE A 142 9.79 -2.73 3.24
CA ILE A 142 10.19 -1.31 3.06
C ILE A 142 11.26 -1.21 1.96
N LYS A 143 12.27 -2.09 1.97
CA LYS A 143 13.32 -2.12 0.94
C LYS A 143 12.78 -2.43 -0.44
N GLU A 144 11.98 -3.49 -0.54
CA GLU A 144 11.44 -3.94 -1.83
C GLU A 144 10.48 -2.91 -2.43
N VAL A 145 9.60 -2.33 -1.62
CA VAL A 145 8.66 -1.30 -2.07
C VAL A 145 9.39 -0.04 -2.51
N LYS A 146 10.41 0.39 -1.75
CA LYS A 146 11.27 1.52 -2.14
C LYS A 146 11.91 1.27 -3.51
N GLN A 147 12.53 0.11 -3.70
CA GLN A 147 13.13 -0.28 -4.97
C GLN A 147 12.09 -0.28 -6.11
N CYS A 148 10.90 -0.86 -5.88
CA CYS A 148 9.84 -0.86 -6.88
C CYS A 148 9.43 0.56 -7.31
N TYR A 149 9.31 1.51 -6.39
CA TYR A 149 8.98 2.89 -6.75
C TYR A 149 10.13 3.59 -7.47
N GLU A 150 11.39 3.34 -7.08
CA GLU A 150 12.58 3.87 -7.77
C GLU A 150 12.70 3.33 -9.20
N GLU A 151 12.26 2.09 -9.44
CA GLU A 151 12.25 1.42 -10.75
C GLU A 151 10.97 1.68 -11.56
N TYR A 152 10.06 2.51 -11.06
CA TYR A 152 8.76 2.79 -11.69
C TYR A 152 7.84 1.56 -11.84
N GLU A 153 7.89 0.63 -10.88
CA GLU A 153 7.10 -0.60 -10.79
C GLU A 153 5.96 -0.50 -9.74
N PRO A 154 5.00 0.44 -9.87
CA PRO A 154 3.98 0.67 -8.85
C PRO A 154 3.05 -0.54 -8.66
N THR A 155 2.84 -1.32 -9.71
CA THR A 155 2.05 -2.56 -9.67
C THR A 155 2.65 -3.57 -8.70
N LYS A 156 3.96 -3.78 -8.80
CA LYS A 156 4.69 -4.70 -7.91
C LYS A 156 4.68 -4.16 -6.48
N ALA A 157 4.95 -2.86 -6.29
CA ALA A 157 4.87 -2.21 -4.98
C ALA A 157 3.51 -2.42 -4.31
N GLY A 158 2.41 -2.12 -5.01
CA GLY A 158 1.06 -2.31 -4.47
C GLY A 158 0.74 -3.75 -4.12
N ARG A 159 1.14 -4.72 -4.95
CA ARG A 159 0.95 -6.16 -4.68
C ARG A 159 1.72 -6.63 -3.45
N LEU A 160 2.96 -6.17 -3.26
CA LEU A 160 3.76 -6.49 -2.07
C LEU A 160 3.12 -5.94 -0.79
N ILE A 161 2.67 -4.68 -0.81
CA ILE A 161 1.97 -4.06 0.33
C ILE A 161 0.68 -4.82 0.65
N GLN A 162 -0.10 -5.19 -0.38
CA GLN A 162 -1.34 -5.94 -0.20
C GLN A 162 -1.09 -7.32 0.39
N ALA A 163 -0.12 -8.08 -0.13
CA ALA A 163 0.23 -9.40 0.37
C ALA A 163 0.68 -9.34 1.84
N PHE A 164 1.59 -8.42 2.18
CA PHE A 164 2.02 -8.23 3.56
C PHE A 164 0.85 -7.92 4.50
N THR A 165 -0.01 -6.97 4.12
CA THR A 165 -1.15 -6.54 4.94
C THR A 165 -2.15 -7.69 5.16
N VAL A 166 -2.50 -8.42 4.10
CA VAL A 166 -3.53 -9.45 4.16
C VAL A 166 -2.99 -10.73 4.79
N ASP A 167 -1.86 -11.22 4.29
CA ASP A 167 -1.38 -12.55 4.66
C ASP A 167 -0.60 -12.52 5.97
N GLN A 168 0.38 -11.61 6.09
CA GLN A 168 1.28 -11.60 7.25
C GLN A 168 0.66 -10.86 8.44
N VAL A 169 0.13 -9.66 8.24
CA VAL A 169 -0.44 -8.88 9.36
C VAL A 169 -1.80 -9.41 9.77
N SER A 170 -2.78 -9.43 8.87
CA SER A 170 -4.18 -9.77 9.23
C SER A 170 -4.38 -11.26 9.47
N ASN A 171 -4.03 -12.10 8.47
CA ASN A 171 -4.34 -13.54 8.50
C ASN A 171 -3.40 -14.34 9.40
N TRP A 172 -2.18 -13.87 9.61
CA TRP A 172 -1.21 -14.56 10.46
C TRP A 172 -1.05 -13.88 11.81
N PHE A 173 -0.43 -12.72 11.88
CA PHE A 173 -0.10 -12.07 13.15
C PHE A 173 -1.33 -11.78 14.02
N VAL A 174 -2.30 -11.03 13.51
CA VAL A 174 -3.51 -10.67 14.29
C VAL A 174 -4.28 -11.92 14.70
N ARG A 175 -4.48 -12.85 13.76
CA ARG A 175 -5.24 -14.08 14.04
C ARG A 175 -4.60 -14.91 15.14
N LEU A 176 -3.29 -15.08 15.14
CA LEU A 176 -2.58 -15.92 16.12
C LEU A 176 -2.30 -15.18 17.44
N SER A 177 -2.19 -13.85 17.40
CA SER A 177 -1.89 -13.03 18.59
C SER A 177 -3.14 -12.57 19.36
N LYS A 178 -4.36 -12.91 18.94
CA LYS A 178 -5.61 -12.44 19.59
C LYS A 178 -5.61 -12.61 21.12
N LYS A 179 -5.14 -13.75 21.61
CA LYS A 179 -5.10 -14.05 23.06
C LYS A 179 -4.20 -13.08 23.84
N ARG A 180 -3.17 -12.53 23.22
CA ARG A 180 -2.26 -11.55 23.83
C ARG A 180 -2.96 -10.23 24.13
N PHE A 181 -3.95 -9.86 23.33
CA PHE A 181 -4.76 -8.64 23.50
C PHE A 181 -5.92 -8.80 24.49
N TRP A 182 -6.39 -10.03 24.77
CA TRP A 182 -7.58 -10.27 25.61
C TRP A 182 -7.31 -10.21 27.10
N GLY A 183 -6.07 -10.28 27.55
CA GLY A 183 -5.74 -10.25 28.98
C GLY A 183 -5.98 -8.87 29.60
N ASN A 184 -6.37 -8.84 30.88
CA ASN A 184 -6.66 -7.58 31.59
C ASN A 184 -5.41 -6.84 32.06
N ALA A 185 -4.26 -7.52 32.20
CA ALA A 185 -3.02 -6.90 32.65
C ALA A 185 -2.11 -6.56 31.45
N MET A 186 -1.52 -5.37 31.49
CA MET A 186 -0.51 -4.96 30.53
C MET A 186 0.81 -5.69 30.88
N SER A 187 1.11 -6.74 30.12
CA SER A 187 2.38 -7.48 30.20
C SER A 187 3.35 -6.99 29.13
N ALA A 188 4.65 -7.29 29.28
CA ALA A 188 5.64 -6.99 28.25
C ALA A 188 5.30 -7.66 26.90
N ASP A 189 4.74 -8.88 26.92
CA ASP A 189 4.25 -9.58 25.73
C ASP A 189 3.10 -8.82 25.04
N LYS A 190 2.13 -8.35 25.82
CA LYS A 190 1.01 -7.55 25.31
C LYS A 190 1.49 -6.21 24.76
N GLN A 191 2.37 -5.52 25.47
CA GLN A 191 2.99 -4.27 25.02
C GLN A 191 3.74 -4.46 23.71
N SER A 192 4.52 -5.53 23.60
CA SER A 192 5.23 -5.88 22.36
C SER A 192 4.26 -6.09 21.19
N ALA A 193 3.12 -6.77 21.42
CA ALA A 193 2.11 -6.98 20.39
C ALA A 193 1.48 -5.67 19.89
N TYR A 194 1.17 -4.76 20.81
CA TYR A 194 0.64 -3.43 20.47
C TYR A 194 1.65 -2.63 19.64
N GLN A 195 2.88 -2.50 20.10
CA GLN A 195 3.93 -1.76 19.41
C GLN A 195 4.19 -2.34 18.01
N THR A 196 4.26 -3.67 17.91
CA THR A 196 4.49 -4.35 16.62
C THR A 196 3.36 -4.08 15.63
N LEU A 197 2.10 -4.20 16.06
CA LEU A 197 0.95 -3.98 15.17
C LEU A 197 0.81 -2.50 14.78
N TYR A 198 1.05 -1.58 15.72
CA TYR A 198 1.05 -0.15 15.47
C TYR A 198 2.11 0.22 14.42
N THR A 199 3.36 -0.24 14.60
CA THR A 199 4.47 0.02 13.67
C THR A 199 4.15 -0.50 12.26
N CYS A 200 3.53 -1.70 12.17
CA CYS A 200 3.11 -2.24 10.88
C CYS A 200 2.05 -1.37 10.20
N LEU A 201 1.00 -0.96 10.92
CA LEU A 201 -0.10 -0.16 10.34
C LEU A 201 0.36 1.24 9.93
N GLU A 202 1.18 1.90 10.75
CA GLU A 202 1.75 3.20 10.41
C GLU A 202 2.64 3.12 9.17
N THR A 203 3.48 2.11 9.10
CA THR A 203 4.36 1.87 7.94
C THR A 203 3.55 1.55 6.69
N ILE A 204 2.52 0.69 6.78
CA ILE A 204 1.61 0.40 5.66
C ILE A 204 0.96 1.69 5.14
N ALA A 205 0.47 2.57 6.03
CA ALA A 205 -0.10 3.85 5.63
C ALA A 205 0.90 4.69 4.82
N LYS A 206 2.15 4.78 5.27
CA LYS A 206 3.22 5.49 4.54
C LYS A 206 3.52 4.85 3.18
N LEU A 207 3.69 3.53 3.12
CA LEU A 207 4.04 2.82 1.89
C LEU A 207 2.93 2.85 0.83
N MET A 208 1.65 2.81 1.24
CA MET A 208 0.51 2.80 0.32
C MET A 208 0.08 4.20 -0.14
N SER A 209 0.53 5.26 0.52
CA SER A 209 0.07 6.63 0.29
C SER A 209 0.22 7.12 -1.16
N PRO A 210 1.23 6.73 -1.96
CA PRO A 210 1.30 7.14 -3.36
C PRO A 210 0.17 6.57 -4.24
N ILE A 211 -0.37 5.42 -3.89
CA ILE A 211 -1.45 4.75 -4.65
C ILE A 211 -2.82 5.08 -4.06
N ALA A 212 -2.96 4.99 -2.72
CA ALA A 212 -4.22 5.20 -1.99
C ALA A 212 -4.09 6.36 -0.99
N PRO A 213 -4.03 7.62 -1.48
CA PRO A 213 -3.66 8.78 -0.67
C PRO A 213 -4.66 9.13 0.42
N PHE A 214 -5.97 8.97 0.16
CA PHE A 214 -7.01 9.41 1.10
C PHE A 214 -7.15 8.47 2.29
N TYR A 215 -7.22 7.18 2.04
CA TYR A 215 -7.29 6.17 3.08
C TYR A 215 -6.00 6.12 3.92
N ALA A 216 -4.86 6.22 3.26
CA ALA A 216 -3.56 6.25 3.92
C ALA A 216 -3.43 7.45 4.86
N ASP A 217 -3.88 8.63 4.44
CA ASP A 217 -3.85 9.84 5.24
C ASP A 217 -4.77 9.73 6.46
N GLN A 218 -5.99 9.22 6.26
CA GLN A 218 -6.92 9.00 7.37
C GLN A 218 -6.35 8.00 8.39
N LEU A 219 -5.85 6.83 7.92
CA LEU A 219 -5.26 5.82 8.78
C LEU A 219 -4.06 6.36 9.57
N TYR A 220 -3.20 7.13 8.93
CA TYR A 220 -2.03 7.74 9.57
C TYR A 220 -2.41 8.75 10.64
N ARG A 221 -3.38 9.63 10.36
CA ARG A 221 -3.88 10.61 11.34
C ARG A 221 -4.50 9.93 12.56
N ASP A 222 -5.29 8.89 12.33
CA ASP A 222 -5.95 8.14 13.39
C ASP A 222 -4.94 7.37 14.27
N LEU A 223 -3.82 6.92 13.72
CA LEU A 223 -2.77 6.21 14.44
C LEU A 223 -1.78 7.15 15.14
N ALA A 224 -1.16 8.02 14.35
CA ALA A 224 0.01 8.78 14.78
C ALA A 224 -0.34 10.21 15.28
N GLY A 225 -1.58 10.67 15.10
CA GLY A 225 -2.00 12.02 15.42
C GLY A 225 -1.25 13.10 14.63
N GLY A 226 -0.53 12.72 13.57
CA GLY A 226 0.21 13.64 12.70
C GLY A 226 -0.70 14.45 11.79
N GLU A 227 -0.17 15.53 11.24
CA GLU A 227 -0.93 16.44 10.36
C GLU A 227 -1.37 15.74 9.07
N SER A 228 -0.46 15.02 8.42
CA SER A 228 -0.73 14.25 7.21
C SER A 228 0.38 13.22 6.93
N VAL A 229 0.01 12.05 6.38
CA VAL A 229 0.97 11.06 5.89
C VAL A 229 1.86 11.62 4.78
N HIS A 230 1.33 12.54 3.98
CA HIS A 230 2.04 13.15 2.86
C HIS A 230 3.14 14.13 3.27
N LEU A 231 3.14 14.57 4.53
CA LEU A 231 4.18 15.39 5.14
C LEU A 231 5.17 14.56 5.96
N SER A 232 4.89 13.27 6.15
CA SER A 232 5.77 12.37 6.89
C SER A 232 6.98 11.94 6.05
N GLN A 233 8.04 11.50 6.75
CA GLN A 233 9.20 10.91 6.08
C GLN A 233 8.89 9.51 5.54
N TRP A 234 9.49 9.18 4.40
CA TRP A 234 9.46 7.81 3.88
C TRP A 234 10.10 6.86 4.90
N PRO A 235 9.48 5.69 5.19
CA PRO A 235 10.03 4.78 6.20
C PRO A 235 11.40 4.25 5.78
N ALA A 236 12.34 4.30 6.72
CA ALA A 236 13.67 3.73 6.55
C ALA A 236 13.69 2.28 7.03
N ALA A 237 14.24 1.37 6.23
CA ALA A 237 14.43 0.00 6.66
C ALA A 237 15.56 -0.10 7.67
N ASN A 238 15.35 -0.86 8.75
CA ASN A 238 16.39 -1.21 9.71
C ASN A 238 16.94 -2.60 9.38
N ASP A 239 18.15 -2.67 8.85
CA ASP A 239 18.81 -3.91 8.46
C ASP A 239 19.02 -4.85 9.66
N GLY A 240 19.21 -4.31 10.86
CA GLY A 240 19.33 -5.08 12.08
C GLY A 240 18.07 -5.84 12.49
N CYS A 241 16.92 -5.49 11.94
CA CYS A 241 15.66 -6.20 12.16
C CYS A 241 15.44 -7.35 11.16
N ILE A 242 16.17 -7.38 10.04
CA ILE A 242 15.94 -8.37 8.97
C ILE A 242 16.62 -9.70 9.33
N ASN A 243 15.81 -10.76 9.39
CA ASN A 243 16.25 -12.12 9.61
C ASN A 243 15.65 -13.06 8.56
N ALA A 244 16.35 -13.22 7.44
CA ALA A 244 15.89 -14.02 6.30
C ALA A 244 15.68 -15.51 6.63
N GLU A 245 16.34 -16.06 7.64
CA GLU A 245 16.12 -17.44 8.09
C GLU A 245 14.77 -17.56 8.81
N LEU A 246 14.48 -16.62 9.72
CA LEU A 246 13.20 -16.55 10.43
C LEU A 246 12.04 -16.32 9.45
N GLU A 247 12.20 -15.44 8.47
CA GLU A 247 11.19 -15.21 7.43
C GLU A 247 10.89 -16.49 6.66
N ARG A 248 11.91 -17.25 6.23
CA ARG A 248 11.73 -18.53 5.53
C ARG A 248 11.11 -19.61 6.40
N SER A 249 11.48 -19.70 7.67
CA SER A 249 10.95 -20.73 8.57
C SER A 249 9.47 -20.54 8.89
N MET A 250 8.99 -19.31 8.82
CA MET A 250 7.59 -18.94 9.08
C MET A 250 6.74 -18.85 7.80
N ALA A 251 7.32 -19.01 6.62
CA ALA A 251 6.64 -18.93 5.33
C ALA A 251 5.96 -20.24 4.89
N LEU A 252 5.83 -21.24 5.77
CA LEU A 252 5.26 -22.57 5.51
C LEU A 252 3.73 -22.58 5.48
#